data_8de8ca080e174d75c21fad38063dcba6
#
_entry.id   8de8ca080e174d75c21fad38063dcba6
#
_cell.length_a   1.000
_cell.length_b   1.000
_cell.length_c   1.000
_cell.angle_alpha   90.00
_cell.angle_beta   90.00
_cell.angle_gamma   90.00
#
_symmetry.space_group_name_H-M   'P 1'
#
loop_
_entity.id
_entity.type
_entity.pdbx_description
1 polymer ?
#
loop_
_entity_poly.entity_id
_entity_poly.type
_entity_poly.pdbx_seq_one_letter_code
_entity_poly.pdbx_strand_id
1 'polypeptide(L)'
;MLWASALTAPFGLTELLFVPKYWNPPSLFDLAHRTGLDIESLIFCFAIGGLAVASYRVLVPAAEHVIPPQDRGSHLHRWHLAALLSPFFVLLLLLILPWNPIYPGIVALFAGAVASCLCRPDLWCNTVIGGVMFLVLYWVFLMGLKVLWPGYIEAVWNIRDLIAWRPAGLPLEELLFGFGFGMYWSSVYEHITWRQRNALRSRVTTPTGNAQRTDAP
;
A
#
# COMPACT_ATOMS: atom_id res chain seq x y z
N MET A 1 -2.64 13.77 1.93
CA MET A 1 -2.46 13.31 0.55
C MET A 1 -1.10 13.70 -0.01
N LEU A 2 -0.79 14.99 -0.20
CA LEU A 2 0.49 15.45 -0.80
C LEU A 2 1.74 14.89 -0.10
N TRP A 3 1.73 14.78 1.23
CA TRP A 3 2.84 14.16 1.97
C TRP A 3 3.04 12.68 1.62
N ALA A 4 1.95 11.91 1.47
CA ALA A 4 2.04 10.52 1.07
C ALA A 4 2.59 10.40 -0.35
N SER A 5 2.10 11.23 -1.27
CA SER A 5 2.63 11.32 -2.63
C SER A 5 4.13 11.66 -2.64
N ALA A 6 4.54 12.69 -1.89
CA ALA A 6 5.94 13.11 -1.82
C ALA A 6 6.85 12.05 -1.20
N LEU A 7 6.36 11.31 -0.19
CA LEU A 7 7.11 10.20 0.41
C LEU A 7 7.23 8.98 -0.51
N THR A 8 6.25 8.80 -1.41
CA THR A 8 6.24 7.66 -2.33
C THR A 8 7.02 7.95 -3.60
N ALA A 9 7.09 9.19 -4.04
CA ALA A 9 7.78 9.56 -5.29
C ALA A 9 9.22 9.01 -5.41
N PRO A 10 10.08 9.07 -4.36
CA PRO A 10 11.44 8.51 -4.43
C PRO A 10 11.50 7.01 -4.72
N PHE A 11 10.41 6.27 -4.50
CA PHE A 11 10.36 4.85 -4.87
C PHE A 11 10.40 4.63 -6.39
N GLY A 12 10.10 5.64 -7.21
CA GLY A 12 10.39 5.58 -8.64
C GLY A 12 11.86 5.31 -8.95
N LEU A 13 12.79 5.66 -8.05
CA LEU A 13 14.21 5.33 -8.18
C LEU A 13 14.49 3.82 -8.05
N THR A 14 13.58 3.05 -7.46
CA THR A 14 13.70 1.59 -7.39
C THR A 14 13.51 0.91 -8.74
N GLU A 15 13.10 1.65 -9.78
CA GLU A 15 13.00 1.19 -11.16
C GLU A 15 14.28 0.49 -11.64
N LEU A 16 15.45 0.97 -11.21
CA LEU A 16 16.75 0.33 -11.44
C LEU A 16 16.79 -1.16 -11.05
N LEU A 17 15.98 -1.60 -10.14
CA LEU A 17 15.92 -2.99 -9.68
C LEU A 17 15.02 -3.84 -10.60
N PHE A 18 14.00 -3.22 -11.18
CA PHE A 18 12.94 -3.91 -11.93
C PHE A 18 13.20 -3.95 -13.42
N VAL A 19 13.75 -2.88 -14.01
CA VAL A 19 14.10 -2.81 -15.44
C VAL A 19 15.49 -3.42 -15.66
N PRO A 20 15.67 -4.26 -16.67
CA PRO A 20 14.67 -4.88 -17.54
C PRO A 20 14.17 -6.24 -17.04
N LYS A 21 14.54 -6.67 -15.84
CA LYS A 21 14.31 -8.04 -15.34
C LYS A 21 12.84 -8.39 -15.15
N TYR A 22 12.07 -7.45 -14.62
CA TYR A 22 10.65 -7.65 -14.35
C TYR A 22 9.77 -7.13 -15.48
N TRP A 23 10.02 -5.90 -15.91
CA TRP A 23 9.28 -5.24 -16.96
C TRP A 23 10.17 -4.30 -17.78
N ASN A 24 9.63 -3.83 -18.88
CA ASN A 24 10.37 -3.03 -19.86
C ASN A 24 9.45 -1.94 -20.43
N PRO A 25 9.08 -0.93 -19.63
CA PRO A 25 8.14 0.08 -20.05
C PRO A 25 8.75 1.01 -21.10
N PRO A 26 7.96 1.46 -22.08
CA PRO A 26 8.38 2.57 -22.93
C PRO A 26 8.51 3.82 -22.05
N SER A 27 9.62 4.53 -22.20
CA SER A 27 9.91 5.72 -21.40
C SER A 27 10.30 6.90 -22.29
N LEU A 28 10.08 8.11 -21.81
CA LEU A 28 10.43 9.35 -22.51
C LEU A 28 11.95 9.35 -22.80
N PHE A 29 12.32 9.62 -24.05
CA PHE A 29 13.71 9.61 -24.53
C PHE A 29 14.45 8.27 -24.30
N ASP A 30 13.72 7.18 -24.12
CA ASP A 30 14.28 5.87 -23.84
C ASP A 30 15.16 5.84 -22.57
N LEU A 31 14.78 6.64 -21.57
CA LEU A 31 15.56 6.82 -20.34
C LEU A 31 15.65 5.52 -19.52
N ALA A 32 14.55 4.77 -19.43
CA ALA A 32 14.54 3.51 -18.67
C ALA A 32 15.62 2.54 -19.19
N HIS A 33 15.73 2.37 -20.52
CA HIS A 33 16.74 1.50 -21.13
C HIS A 33 18.17 2.03 -21.00
N ARG A 34 18.34 3.36 -21.09
CA ARG A 34 19.67 3.97 -21.08
C ARG A 34 20.26 4.10 -19.69
N THR A 35 19.44 4.37 -18.70
CA THR A 35 19.88 4.71 -17.34
C THR A 35 19.30 3.78 -16.27
N GLY A 36 18.28 2.98 -16.59
CA GLY A 36 17.49 2.22 -15.64
C GLY A 36 16.49 3.06 -14.85
N LEU A 37 16.41 4.37 -15.11
CA LEU A 37 15.51 5.31 -14.44
C LEU A 37 14.65 6.02 -15.48
N ASP A 38 13.42 6.32 -15.11
CA ASP A 38 12.52 7.16 -15.88
C ASP A 38 11.76 8.16 -15.01
N ILE A 39 11.22 9.19 -15.65
CA ILE A 39 10.43 10.22 -15.00
C ILE A 39 9.02 9.70 -14.70
N GLU A 40 8.52 8.83 -15.56
CA GLU A 40 7.19 8.23 -15.48
C GLU A 40 7.04 7.43 -14.18
N SER A 41 8.05 6.68 -13.77
CA SER A 41 8.04 5.94 -12.51
C SER A 41 8.01 6.85 -11.28
N LEU A 42 8.68 8.00 -11.32
CA LEU A 42 8.57 9.00 -10.25
C LEU A 42 7.16 9.57 -10.15
N ILE A 43 6.56 9.92 -11.31
CA ILE A 43 5.19 10.45 -11.40
C ILE A 43 4.20 9.38 -10.95
N PHE A 44 4.37 8.15 -11.41
CA PHE A 44 3.52 7.02 -11.03
C PHE A 44 3.56 6.78 -9.53
N CYS A 45 4.75 6.69 -8.93
CA CYS A 45 4.91 6.52 -7.49
C CYS A 45 4.29 7.68 -6.71
N PHE A 46 4.46 8.93 -7.15
CA PHE A 46 3.79 10.08 -6.56
C PHE A 46 2.27 9.92 -6.58
N ALA A 47 1.71 9.52 -7.71
CA ALA A 47 0.26 9.36 -7.88
C ALA A 47 -0.30 8.24 -6.99
N ILE A 48 0.31 7.03 -7.03
CA ILE A 48 -0.22 5.87 -6.29
C ILE A 48 -0.14 6.06 -4.77
N GLY A 49 0.90 6.72 -4.25
CA GLY A 49 1.01 7.02 -2.82
C GLY A 49 -0.12 7.92 -2.33
N GLY A 50 -0.45 8.96 -3.10
CA GLY A 50 -1.59 9.83 -2.81
C GLY A 50 -2.93 9.11 -2.91
N LEU A 51 -3.11 8.31 -3.96
CA LEU A 51 -4.34 7.55 -4.19
C LEU A 51 -4.57 6.49 -3.11
N ALA A 52 -3.54 5.78 -2.65
CA ALA A 52 -3.68 4.77 -1.60
C ALA A 52 -4.23 5.36 -0.29
N VAL A 53 -3.70 6.51 0.14
CA VAL A 53 -4.18 7.19 1.34
C VAL A 53 -5.54 7.83 1.12
N ALA A 54 -5.80 8.41 -0.07
CA ALA A 54 -7.05 9.09 -0.36
C ALA A 54 -8.23 8.14 -0.43
N SER A 55 -8.10 7.06 -1.20
CA SER A 55 -9.17 6.08 -1.40
C SER A 55 -9.62 5.51 -0.05
N TYR A 56 -8.69 5.13 0.82
CA TYR A 56 -9.00 4.66 2.15
C TYR A 56 -9.76 5.70 2.98
N ARG A 57 -9.32 6.97 2.96
CA ARG A 57 -9.96 8.05 3.74
C ARG A 57 -11.35 8.42 3.25
N VAL A 58 -11.58 8.37 1.95
CA VAL A 58 -12.88 8.72 1.33
C VAL A 58 -13.90 7.61 1.55
N LEU A 59 -13.49 6.35 1.39
CA LEU A 59 -14.41 5.22 1.40
C LEU A 59 -14.68 4.67 2.81
N VAL A 60 -13.80 4.95 3.78
CA VAL A 60 -13.99 4.56 5.18
C VAL A 60 -14.11 5.82 6.05
N PRO A 61 -15.27 6.51 6.05
CA PRO A 61 -15.50 7.64 6.92
C PRO A 61 -15.51 7.15 8.38
N ALA A 62 -14.55 7.60 9.16
CA ALA A 62 -14.43 7.27 10.57
C ALA A 62 -13.88 8.47 11.34
N ALA A 63 -14.28 8.62 12.60
CA ALA A 63 -13.71 9.62 13.47
C ALA A 63 -12.23 9.34 13.72
N GLU A 64 -11.40 10.36 13.55
CA GLU A 64 -9.97 10.29 13.85
C GLU A 64 -9.74 10.65 15.32
N HIS A 65 -9.06 9.78 16.04
CA HIS A 65 -8.61 10.04 17.40
C HIS A 65 -7.08 10.06 17.43
N VAL A 66 -6.51 11.06 18.10
CA VAL A 66 -5.07 11.13 18.33
C VAL A 66 -4.73 10.28 19.54
N ILE A 67 -3.76 9.39 19.43
CA ILE A 67 -3.27 8.58 20.56
C ILE A 67 -2.55 9.51 21.53
N PRO A 68 -2.95 9.53 22.82
CA PRO A 68 -2.32 10.34 23.84
C PRO A 68 -0.82 10.06 23.96
N PRO A 69 0.02 11.06 24.27
CA PRO A 69 1.47 10.87 24.39
C PRO A 69 1.89 9.79 25.39
N GLN A 70 1.13 9.60 26.47
CA GLN A 70 1.35 8.58 27.49
C GLN A 70 1.24 7.14 26.95
N ASP A 71 0.35 6.92 25.98
CA ASP A 71 0.13 5.59 25.39
C ASP A 71 1.15 5.27 24.29
N ARG A 72 1.82 6.31 23.74
CA ARG A 72 2.87 6.13 22.72
C ARG A 72 4.13 5.46 23.25
N GLY A 73 4.40 5.57 24.56
CA GLY A 73 5.50 4.91 25.26
C GLY A 73 5.24 3.47 25.66
N SER A 74 4.12 2.88 25.25
CA SER A 74 3.80 1.49 25.59
C SER A 74 4.80 0.51 25.00
N HIS A 75 4.94 -0.66 25.63
CA HIS A 75 5.87 -1.71 25.20
C HIS A 75 5.64 -2.17 23.76
N LEU A 76 4.40 -2.09 23.26
CA LEU A 76 4.02 -2.42 21.88
C LEU A 76 4.68 -1.47 20.86
N HIS A 77 4.88 -0.21 21.24
CA HIS A 77 5.43 0.81 20.33
C HIS A 77 6.95 0.95 20.42
N ARG A 78 7.63 0.10 21.19
CA ARG A 78 9.10 0.11 21.31
C ARG A 78 9.80 0.00 19.96
N TRP A 79 9.24 -0.75 19.02
CA TRP A 79 9.79 -1.02 17.71
C TRP A 79 9.08 -0.26 16.57
N HIS A 80 8.42 0.85 16.91
CA HIS A 80 7.58 1.60 15.98
C HIS A 80 8.29 1.99 14.67
N LEU A 81 9.50 2.56 14.79
CA LEU A 81 10.30 2.93 13.62
C LEU A 81 10.80 1.70 12.86
N ALA A 82 11.18 0.64 13.57
CA ALA A 82 11.59 -0.62 12.95
C ALA A 82 10.44 -1.27 12.16
N ALA A 83 9.20 -1.21 12.67
CA ALA A 83 8.03 -1.67 11.95
C ALA A 83 7.79 -0.89 10.65
N LEU A 84 7.91 0.44 10.70
CA LEU A 84 7.81 1.30 9.52
C LEU A 84 8.92 1.04 8.49
N LEU A 85 10.14 0.79 8.94
CA LEU A 85 11.28 0.58 8.05
C LEU A 85 11.48 -0.88 7.64
N SER A 86 10.70 -1.81 8.20
CA SER A 86 10.86 -3.25 7.95
C SER A 86 10.78 -3.64 6.48
N PRO A 87 9.92 -3.06 5.61
CA PRO A 87 9.91 -3.44 4.19
C PRO A 87 11.23 -3.15 3.50
N PHE A 88 11.92 -2.08 3.85
CA PHE A 88 13.22 -1.74 3.25
C PHE A 88 14.30 -2.75 3.64
N PHE A 89 14.33 -3.13 4.92
CA PHE A 89 15.28 -4.14 5.40
C PHE A 89 15.02 -5.50 4.77
N VAL A 90 13.74 -5.90 4.67
CA VAL A 90 13.36 -7.17 4.05
C VAL A 90 13.68 -7.16 2.57
N LEU A 91 13.38 -6.07 1.85
CA LEU A 91 13.72 -5.91 0.44
C LEU A 91 15.23 -6.07 0.23
N LEU A 92 16.05 -5.29 0.94
CA LEU A 92 17.51 -5.33 0.80
C LEU A 92 18.08 -6.71 1.10
N LEU A 93 17.54 -7.40 2.13
CA LEU A 93 17.98 -8.74 2.47
C LEU A 93 17.64 -9.75 1.37
N LEU A 94 16.45 -9.66 0.78
CA LEU A 94 15.98 -10.61 -0.22
C LEU A 94 16.53 -10.33 -1.63
N LEU A 95 17.00 -9.12 -1.92
CA LEU A 95 17.65 -8.81 -3.19
C LEU A 95 18.98 -9.56 -3.41
N ILE A 96 19.53 -10.18 -2.34
CA ILE A 96 20.72 -11.05 -2.46
C ILE A 96 20.35 -12.36 -3.19
N LEU A 97 19.06 -12.75 -3.16
CA LEU A 97 18.60 -13.98 -3.80
C LEU A 97 18.49 -13.79 -5.33
N PRO A 98 18.76 -14.84 -6.13
CA PRO A 98 18.70 -14.78 -7.59
C PRO A 98 17.23 -14.84 -8.10
N TRP A 99 16.32 -14.15 -7.42
CA TRP A 99 14.92 -14.10 -7.80
C TRP A 99 14.61 -12.91 -8.69
N ASN A 100 13.48 -12.99 -9.42
CA ASN A 100 12.95 -11.79 -10.05
C ASN A 100 12.65 -10.75 -8.97
N PRO A 101 13.08 -9.49 -9.12
CA PRO A 101 13.00 -8.44 -8.09
C PRO A 101 11.58 -8.15 -7.59
N ILE A 102 10.54 -8.53 -8.33
CA ILE A 102 9.15 -8.36 -7.90
C ILE A 102 8.83 -9.20 -6.65
N TYR A 103 9.38 -10.41 -6.52
CA TYR A 103 9.10 -11.28 -5.37
C TYR A 103 9.66 -10.71 -4.06
N PRO A 104 10.94 -10.27 -3.98
CA PRO A 104 11.42 -9.48 -2.86
C PRO A 104 10.55 -8.27 -2.53
N GLY A 105 10.10 -7.54 -3.54
CA GLY A 105 9.21 -6.39 -3.38
C GLY A 105 7.88 -6.76 -2.73
N ILE A 106 7.21 -7.79 -3.24
CA ILE A 106 5.95 -8.29 -2.68
C ILE A 106 6.13 -8.75 -1.23
N VAL A 107 7.14 -9.59 -0.97
CA VAL A 107 7.40 -10.09 0.39
C VAL A 107 7.70 -8.95 1.36
N ALA A 108 8.47 -7.96 0.93
CA ALA A 108 8.79 -6.78 1.73
C ALA A 108 7.54 -5.98 2.11
N LEU A 109 6.61 -5.76 1.18
CA LEU A 109 5.35 -5.05 1.44
C LEU A 109 4.47 -5.80 2.45
N PHE A 110 4.33 -7.12 2.29
CA PHE A 110 3.58 -7.92 3.26
C PHE A 110 4.26 -7.96 4.63
N ALA A 111 5.57 -8.11 4.68
CA ALA A 111 6.34 -8.08 5.94
C ALA A 111 6.15 -6.73 6.65
N GLY A 112 6.21 -5.62 5.92
CA GLY A 112 5.95 -4.28 6.44
C GLY A 112 4.53 -4.11 6.98
N ALA A 113 3.53 -4.61 6.25
CA ALA A 113 2.14 -4.57 6.69
C ALA A 113 1.93 -5.38 7.99
N VAL A 114 2.49 -6.59 8.06
CA VAL A 114 2.43 -7.43 9.27
C VAL A 114 3.17 -6.78 10.44
N ALA A 115 4.39 -6.27 10.23
CA ALA A 115 5.15 -5.58 11.27
C ALA A 115 4.42 -4.35 11.80
N SER A 116 3.77 -3.59 10.91
CA SER A 116 2.92 -2.47 11.28
C SER A 116 1.73 -2.89 12.13
N CYS A 117 1.07 -4.01 11.79
CA CYS A 117 -0.04 -4.54 12.56
C CYS A 117 0.40 -5.13 13.92
N LEU A 118 1.60 -5.71 14.01
CA LEU A 118 2.16 -6.19 15.28
C LEU A 118 2.47 -5.01 16.23
N CYS A 119 2.97 -3.90 15.68
CA CYS A 119 3.19 -2.68 16.44
C CYS A 119 1.87 -1.98 16.83
N ARG A 120 0.89 -2.01 15.95
CA ARG A 120 -0.41 -1.36 16.06
C ARG A 120 -1.54 -2.34 15.71
N PRO A 121 -1.92 -3.25 16.62
CA PRO A 121 -2.98 -4.24 16.36
C PRO A 121 -4.36 -3.62 16.06
N ASP A 122 -4.58 -2.40 16.50
CA ASP A 122 -5.78 -1.62 16.20
C ASP A 122 -5.96 -1.29 14.72
N LEU A 123 -4.89 -1.33 13.93
CA LEU A 123 -4.89 -1.03 12.50
C LEU A 123 -5.14 -2.23 11.60
N TRP A 124 -5.26 -3.44 12.14
CA TRP A 124 -5.37 -4.67 11.34
C TRP A 124 -6.51 -4.61 10.30
N CYS A 125 -7.71 -4.27 10.75
CA CYS A 125 -8.85 -4.14 9.83
C CYS A 125 -8.61 -3.08 8.76
N ASN A 126 -8.06 -1.94 9.16
CA ASN A 126 -7.76 -0.82 8.26
C ASN A 126 -6.73 -1.23 7.21
N THR A 127 -5.71 -1.96 7.62
CA THR A 127 -4.65 -2.49 6.74
C THR A 127 -5.22 -3.42 5.68
N VAL A 128 -6.05 -4.39 6.08
CA VAL A 128 -6.67 -5.33 5.13
C VAL A 128 -7.64 -4.61 4.19
N ILE A 129 -8.49 -3.73 4.72
CA ILE A 129 -9.42 -2.94 3.89
C ILE A 129 -8.64 -2.08 2.89
N GLY A 130 -7.59 -1.39 3.33
CA GLY A 130 -6.73 -0.60 2.45
C GLY A 130 -6.09 -1.43 1.34
N GLY A 131 -5.65 -2.64 1.67
CA GLY A 131 -5.12 -3.61 0.71
C GLY A 131 -6.15 -3.98 -0.36
N VAL A 132 -7.35 -4.39 0.05
CA VAL A 132 -8.43 -4.76 -0.88
C VAL A 132 -8.83 -3.58 -1.77
N MET A 133 -8.96 -2.40 -1.20
CA MET A 133 -9.35 -1.20 -1.94
C MET A 133 -8.32 -0.82 -2.99
N PHE A 134 -7.04 -0.83 -2.62
CA PHE A 134 -5.98 -0.51 -3.57
C PHE A 134 -5.85 -1.60 -4.64
N LEU A 135 -6.00 -2.88 -4.27
CA LEU A 135 -6.06 -3.98 -5.23
C LEU A 135 -7.14 -3.76 -6.28
N VAL A 136 -8.36 -3.40 -5.86
CA VAL A 136 -9.48 -3.15 -6.80
C VAL A 136 -9.17 -1.97 -7.71
N LEU A 137 -8.66 -0.85 -7.15
CA LEU A 137 -8.27 0.32 -7.94
C LEU A 137 -7.18 -0.02 -8.96
N TYR A 138 -6.16 -0.75 -8.52
CA TYR A 138 -5.04 -1.13 -9.36
C TYR A 138 -5.44 -2.14 -10.44
N TRP A 139 -6.28 -3.09 -10.09
CA TRP A 139 -6.86 -4.04 -11.04
C TRP A 139 -7.68 -3.33 -12.12
N VAL A 140 -8.53 -2.37 -11.75
CA VAL A 140 -9.30 -1.55 -12.71
C VAL A 140 -8.36 -0.78 -13.63
N PHE A 141 -7.29 -0.21 -13.11
CA PHE A 141 -6.27 0.50 -13.90
C PHE A 141 -5.61 -0.44 -14.91
N LEU A 142 -5.12 -1.61 -14.50
CA LEU A 142 -4.47 -2.59 -15.39
C LEU A 142 -5.46 -3.16 -16.42
N MET A 143 -6.71 -3.40 -16.04
CA MET A 143 -7.74 -3.80 -16.99
C MET A 143 -8.04 -2.70 -18.01
N GLY A 144 -8.03 -1.45 -17.58
CA GLY A 144 -8.13 -0.29 -18.47
C GLY A 144 -7.00 -0.26 -19.50
N LEU A 145 -5.75 -0.45 -19.07
CA LEU A 145 -4.61 -0.56 -19.98
C LEU A 145 -4.78 -1.70 -20.99
N LYS A 146 -5.18 -2.88 -20.52
CA LYS A 146 -5.39 -4.05 -21.37
C LYS A 146 -6.49 -3.84 -22.43
N VAL A 147 -7.55 -3.12 -22.07
CA VAL A 147 -8.66 -2.85 -22.99
C VAL A 147 -8.29 -1.76 -24.01
N LEU A 148 -7.61 -0.70 -23.56
CA LEU A 148 -7.23 0.42 -24.41
C LEU A 148 -6.06 0.07 -25.34
N TRP A 149 -5.15 -0.77 -24.89
CA TRP A 149 -3.97 -1.21 -25.66
C TRP A 149 -3.83 -2.73 -25.59
N PRO A 150 -4.56 -3.47 -26.43
CA PRO A 150 -4.43 -4.94 -26.50
C PRO A 150 -2.99 -5.38 -26.76
N GLY A 151 -2.49 -6.33 -25.97
CA GLY A 151 -1.11 -6.82 -26.08
C GLY A 151 -0.07 -5.99 -25.28
N TYR A 152 -0.46 -4.89 -24.64
CA TYR A 152 0.47 -4.04 -23.89
C TYR A 152 1.11 -4.80 -22.71
N ILE A 153 0.32 -5.57 -21.99
CA ILE A 153 0.82 -6.34 -20.83
C ILE A 153 1.89 -7.34 -21.28
N GLU A 154 1.62 -8.05 -22.35
CA GLU A 154 2.53 -9.06 -22.93
C GLU A 154 3.80 -8.44 -23.53
N ALA A 155 3.72 -7.19 -23.98
CA ALA A 155 4.86 -6.47 -24.56
C ALA A 155 5.78 -5.86 -23.50
N VAL A 156 5.23 -5.45 -22.36
CA VAL A 156 5.94 -4.68 -21.33
C VAL A 156 6.48 -5.58 -20.22
N TRP A 157 5.71 -6.57 -19.77
CA TRP A 157 6.16 -7.46 -18.68
C TRP A 157 6.92 -8.67 -19.20
N ASN A 158 7.97 -9.08 -18.51
CA ASN A 158 8.73 -10.31 -18.81
C ASN A 158 7.96 -11.55 -18.33
N ILE A 159 6.81 -11.78 -18.95
CA ILE A 159 5.82 -12.78 -18.56
C ILE A 159 6.38 -14.21 -18.46
N ARG A 160 7.48 -14.51 -19.15
CA ARG A 160 8.13 -15.83 -19.14
C ARG A 160 8.81 -16.16 -17.80
N ASP A 161 9.21 -15.12 -17.08
CA ASP A 161 9.92 -15.22 -15.80
C ASP A 161 8.97 -15.09 -14.59
N LEU A 162 7.66 -15.03 -14.85
CA LEU A 162 6.61 -14.85 -13.86
C LEU A 162 5.79 -16.13 -13.69
N ILE A 163 5.00 -16.20 -12.60
CA ILE A 163 4.07 -17.30 -12.36
C ILE A 163 3.07 -17.41 -13.53
N ALA A 164 2.82 -18.62 -14.00
CA ALA A 164 1.94 -18.85 -15.15
C ALA A 164 0.46 -18.50 -14.90
N TRP A 165 0.05 -18.41 -13.62
CA TRP A 165 -1.33 -18.08 -13.29
C TRP A 165 -1.60 -16.59 -13.46
N ARG A 166 -2.57 -16.27 -14.34
CA ARG A 166 -2.90 -14.90 -14.76
C ARG A 166 -4.39 -14.62 -14.63
N PRO A 167 -4.85 -14.19 -13.44
CA PRO A 167 -6.23 -13.82 -13.24
C PRO A 167 -6.65 -12.69 -14.20
N ALA A 168 -7.73 -12.91 -14.96
CA ALA A 168 -8.19 -11.99 -16.02
C ALA A 168 -7.12 -11.62 -17.06
N GLY A 169 -6.03 -12.42 -17.19
CA GLY A 169 -4.91 -12.18 -18.09
C GLY A 169 -3.88 -11.17 -17.59
N LEU A 170 -3.91 -10.85 -16.30
CA LEU A 170 -2.90 -10.00 -15.64
C LEU A 170 -1.90 -10.87 -14.87
N PRO A 171 -0.63 -10.48 -14.75
CA PRO A 171 0.32 -11.17 -13.87
C PRO A 171 -0.20 -11.20 -12.43
N LEU A 172 -0.13 -12.35 -11.77
CA LEU A 172 -0.51 -12.48 -10.37
C LEU A 172 0.32 -11.56 -9.48
N GLU A 173 1.58 -11.39 -9.83
CA GLU A 173 2.55 -10.55 -9.13
C GLU A 173 2.07 -9.10 -9.01
N GLU A 174 1.46 -8.55 -10.07
CA GLU A 174 0.87 -7.21 -10.05
C GLU A 174 -0.27 -7.09 -9.04
N LEU A 175 -1.12 -8.11 -8.98
CA LEU A 175 -2.23 -8.12 -8.04
C LEU A 175 -1.74 -8.25 -6.59
N LEU A 176 -0.73 -9.09 -6.36
CA LEU A 176 -0.10 -9.24 -5.04
C LEU A 176 0.66 -7.97 -4.64
N PHE A 177 1.35 -7.35 -5.57
CA PHE A 177 2.01 -6.06 -5.35
C PHE A 177 0.98 -4.99 -4.97
N GLY A 178 -0.08 -4.83 -5.75
CA GLY A 178 -1.14 -3.86 -5.47
C GLY A 178 -1.79 -4.10 -4.10
N PHE A 179 -2.11 -5.34 -3.76
CA PHE A 179 -2.66 -5.68 -2.46
C PHE A 179 -1.68 -5.37 -1.32
N GLY A 180 -0.44 -5.83 -1.41
CA GLY A 180 0.60 -5.59 -0.40
C GLY A 180 0.93 -4.11 -0.24
N PHE A 181 0.99 -3.36 -1.34
CA PHE A 181 1.20 -1.91 -1.33
C PHE A 181 0.06 -1.20 -0.59
N GLY A 182 -1.19 -1.52 -0.91
CA GLY A 182 -2.36 -0.97 -0.24
C GLY A 182 -2.39 -1.31 1.26
N MET A 183 -2.05 -2.55 1.63
CA MET A 183 -1.95 -2.96 3.03
C MET A 183 -0.92 -2.12 3.80
N TYR A 184 0.30 -2.04 3.30
CA TYR A 184 1.36 -1.33 3.99
C TYR A 184 1.10 0.18 4.01
N TRP A 185 0.79 0.78 2.86
CA TRP A 185 0.69 2.23 2.72
C TRP A 185 -0.52 2.83 3.43
N SER A 186 -1.64 2.11 3.56
CA SER A 186 -2.80 2.59 4.30
C SER A 186 -2.54 2.77 5.79
N SER A 187 -1.62 1.99 6.38
CA SER A 187 -1.29 2.08 7.79
C SER A 187 -0.14 3.06 8.11
N VAL A 188 0.70 3.39 7.12
CA VAL A 188 1.87 4.28 7.31
C VAL A 188 1.46 5.65 7.83
N TYR A 189 0.39 6.23 7.30
CA TYR A 189 -0.09 7.53 7.74
C TYR A 189 -0.49 7.53 9.23
N GLU A 190 -1.25 6.54 9.67
CA GLU A 190 -1.70 6.41 11.06
C GLU A 190 -0.55 6.10 12.01
N HIS A 191 0.47 5.38 11.53
CA HIS A 191 1.72 5.18 12.27
C HIS A 191 2.47 6.48 12.47
N ILE A 192 2.73 7.24 11.41
CA ILE A 192 3.52 8.48 11.48
C ILE A 192 2.81 9.56 12.30
N THR A 193 1.48 9.67 12.14
CA THR A 193 0.70 10.74 12.78
C THR A 193 0.14 10.36 14.16
N TRP A 194 0.34 9.12 14.62
CA TRP A 194 -0.24 8.60 15.85
C TRP A 194 -1.76 8.76 15.90
N ARG A 195 -2.41 8.63 14.75
CA ARG A 195 -3.86 8.68 14.64
C ARG A 195 -4.45 7.29 14.58
N GLN A 196 -5.66 7.16 15.09
CA GLN A 196 -6.45 5.94 15.03
C GLN A 196 -7.79 6.28 14.42
N ARG A 197 -8.25 5.46 13.47
CA ARG A 197 -9.56 5.56 12.85
C ARG A 197 -10.35 4.30 13.17
N ASN A 198 -11.39 4.43 14.00
CA ASN A 198 -12.24 3.31 14.41
C ASN A 198 -13.52 3.28 13.58
N ALA A 199 -13.47 2.66 12.40
CA ALA A 199 -14.65 2.49 11.53
C ALA A 199 -15.75 1.61 12.18
N LEU A 200 -15.40 0.71 13.08
CA LEU A 200 -16.33 -0.25 13.70
C LEU A 200 -16.90 0.23 15.03
N ARG A 201 -16.22 1.13 15.76
CA ARG A 201 -16.70 1.59 17.09
C ARG A 201 -17.81 2.62 17.02
N SER A 202 -17.93 3.38 15.93
CA SER A 202 -18.97 4.41 15.79
C SER A 202 -20.39 3.83 15.64
N ARG A 203 -20.54 2.54 15.34
CA ARG A 203 -21.86 1.88 15.24
C ARG A 203 -22.38 1.31 16.57
N VAL A 204 -21.55 1.22 17.61
CA VAL A 204 -21.92 0.58 18.87
C VAL A 204 -22.30 1.60 19.95
N THR A 205 -21.95 2.85 19.79
CA THR A 205 -22.26 3.92 20.76
C THR A 205 -23.37 4.86 20.27
N THR A 206 -24.50 4.31 19.82
CA THR A 206 -25.74 5.08 19.85
C THR A 206 -26.32 4.87 21.25
N PRO A 207 -26.40 5.89 22.13
CA PRO A 207 -27.06 5.74 23.38
C PRO A 207 -28.56 5.53 23.08
N THR A 208 -29.05 4.33 23.33
CA THR A 208 -30.48 4.10 23.48
C THR A 208 -31.00 5.12 24.50
N GLY A 209 -31.91 5.96 24.00
CA GLY A 209 -32.47 7.08 24.72
C GLY A 209 -32.85 6.74 26.14
N ASN A 210 -32.36 7.58 27.01
CA ASN A 210 -32.85 7.71 28.40
C ASN A 210 -34.31 8.14 28.32
N ALA A 211 -35.21 7.17 28.44
CA ALA A 211 -36.59 7.45 28.76
C ALA A 211 -36.60 8.06 30.20
N GLN A 212 -36.59 9.38 30.24
CA GLN A 212 -36.93 10.10 31.47
C GLN A 212 -38.34 9.69 31.88
N ARG A 213 -38.41 8.88 32.91
CA ARG A 213 -39.63 8.70 33.72
C ARG A 213 -39.80 9.97 34.49
N THR A 214 -40.72 10.83 34.05
CA THR A 214 -41.28 11.90 34.85
C THR A 214 -42.31 11.28 35.78
N ASP A 215 -41.92 10.96 37.00
CA ASP A 215 -42.84 10.82 38.11
C ASP A 215 -43.01 12.22 38.68
N ALA A 216 -44.18 12.79 38.55
CA ALA A 216 -44.66 13.95 39.25
C ALA A 216 -45.85 13.55 40.17
N PRO A 217 -46.15 14.28 41.22
CA PRO A 217 -46.59 13.88 42.54
C PRO A 217 -48.03 13.45 42.65
#